data_f542f08109b372e5c5ccb7da55874eff
#
_entry.id   f542f08109b372e5c5ccb7da55874eff
#
_cell.length_a   1.000
_cell.length_b   1.000
_cell.length_c   1.000
_cell.angle_alpha   90.00
_cell.angle_beta   90.00
_cell.angle_gamma   90.00
#
_symmetry.space_group_name_H-M   'P 1'
#
loop_
_entity.id
_entity.type
_entity.pdbx_description
1 polymer ?
#
loop_
_entity_poly.entity_id
_entity_poly.type
_entity_poly.pdbx_seq_one_letter_code
_entity_poly.pdbx_strand_id
1 'polypeptide(L)'
;FNESEIKEATIKPLYTTDNFVTPEIVINNFKNIDSKRGHFELNYLFSYYWESPELAIIAEKLVKDLSIKESLYEINYCELSADKFKDLQLWNPGLNFTNILSESSDESSDIYIFEYYPPVENEESEFYISYQWIGNSLLYSKFDFTAFPFDSQILTLELANTRDEVPIDDQSLFSMFVASDFNTISKVPDWDIVSKEVVPVHFYDEYWGDYRAKYLLELRIERNNFYYVYKILIPIMIILIIAWSSLWITPNELQARLTVTIVCLLSLIAYNYTYDKDLPKLDYATLMDYFILLAYLFAAVPSLIAIYAHNIYQTTNNLISPIDIRSRYVGPIIFIVLVFLISLLLISENSNTSIFLRNIQGYN
;
A
#
# COMPACT_ATOMS: atom_id res chain seq x y z
N PHE A 1 -46.23 -13.33 -0.60
CA PHE A 1 -45.85 -13.09 -1.99
C PHE A 1 -46.36 -14.22 -2.88
N ASN A 2 -46.91 -13.88 -4.04
CA ASN A 2 -47.31 -14.88 -5.02
C ASN A 2 -46.04 -15.35 -5.78
N GLU A 3 -45.99 -16.65 -6.14
CA GLU A 3 -44.83 -17.21 -6.89
C GLU A 3 -44.55 -16.47 -8.21
N SER A 4 -45.55 -15.81 -8.82
CA SER A 4 -45.38 -14.99 -10.01
C SER A 4 -44.67 -13.64 -9.72
N GLU A 5 -44.90 -13.04 -8.56
CA GLU A 5 -44.26 -11.76 -8.15
C GLU A 5 -42.81 -11.98 -7.76
N ILE A 6 -42.47 -13.13 -7.15
CA ILE A 6 -41.11 -13.54 -6.87
C ILE A 6 -40.34 -13.83 -8.15
N LYS A 7 -41.00 -14.48 -9.15
CA LYS A 7 -40.35 -14.72 -10.45
C LYS A 7 -40.05 -13.45 -11.22
N GLU A 8 -40.89 -12.43 -11.16
CA GLU A 8 -40.57 -11.13 -11.77
C GLU A 8 -39.39 -10.43 -11.11
N ALA A 9 -39.27 -10.56 -9.78
CA ALA A 9 -38.15 -9.94 -9.03
C ALA A 9 -36.82 -10.68 -9.15
N THR A 10 -36.86 -11.96 -9.60
CA THR A 10 -35.62 -12.74 -9.88
C THR A 10 -35.13 -12.55 -11.31
N ILE A 11 -35.90 -11.85 -12.15
CA ILE A 11 -35.47 -11.51 -13.51
C ILE A 11 -34.37 -10.46 -13.36
N LYS A 12 -33.19 -10.78 -13.88
CA LYS A 12 -32.09 -9.89 -14.04
C LYS A 12 -32.54 -8.61 -14.74
N PRO A 13 -32.31 -7.42 -14.19
CA PRO A 13 -32.67 -6.19 -14.87
C PRO A 13 -32.03 -6.17 -16.27
N LEU A 14 -32.86 -5.88 -17.28
CA LEU A 14 -32.36 -5.62 -18.63
C LEU A 14 -31.44 -4.39 -18.53
N TYR A 15 -30.14 -4.58 -18.83
CA TYR A 15 -29.17 -3.48 -18.82
C TYR A 15 -29.61 -2.40 -19.80
N THR A 16 -30.24 -1.39 -19.25
CA THR A 16 -30.38 -0.09 -19.88
C THR A 16 -29.20 0.76 -19.44
N THR A 17 -28.84 1.78 -20.20
CA THR A 17 -27.75 2.69 -19.90
C THR A 17 -27.87 3.43 -18.55
N ASP A 18 -28.94 3.19 -17.79
CA ASP A 18 -29.31 3.93 -16.59
C ASP A 18 -29.21 3.07 -15.30
N ASN A 19 -28.92 1.75 -15.38
CA ASN A 19 -28.85 0.85 -14.22
C ASN A 19 -27.40 0.68 -13.75
N PHE A 20 -26.92 1.61 -12.95
CA PHE A 20 -25.55 1.61 -12.44
C PHE A 20 -25.48 1.07 -11.01
N VAL A 21 -24.37 0.39 -10.72
CA VAL A 21 -24.00 0.05 -9.35
C VAL A 21 -22.94 1.03 -8.88
N THR A 22 -23.23 1.77 -7.83
CA THR A 22 -22.31 2.74 -7.26
C THR A 22 -21.71 2.19 -5.96
N PRO A 23 -20.42 1.81 -5.94
CA PRO A 23 -19.75 1.38 -4.74
C PRO A 23 -19.28 2.57 -3.91
N GLU A 24 -19.31 2.41 -2.60
CA GLU A 24 -18.78 3.33 -1.61
C GLU A 24 -17.93 2.58 -0.59
N ILE A 25 -16.78 3.12 -0.22
CA ILE A 25 -15.95 2.57 0.83
C ILE A 25 -15.57 3.64 1.86
N VAL A 26 -15.79 3.34 3.12
CA VAL A 26 -15.37 4.16 4.26
C VAL A 26 -14.31 3.40 5.03
N ILE A 27 -13.07 3.85 4.95
CA ILE A 27 -11.97 3.25 5.71
C ILE A 27 -12.02 3.80 7.14
N ASN A 28 -12.30 2.91 8.10
CA ASN A 28 -12.35 3.26 9.51
C ASN A 28 -10.97 3.26 10.15
N ASN A 29 -10.18 2.23 9.88
CA ASN A 29 -8.89 2.05 10.53
C ASN A 29 -7.98 1.09 9.74
N PHE A 30 -6.66 1.39 9.74
CA PHE A 30 -5.61 0.43 9.44
C PHE A 30 -5.18 -0.25 10.74
N LYS A 31 -5.26 -1.57 10.81
CA LYS A 31 -4.82 -2.31 12.00
C LYS A 31 -3.34 -2.66 11.94
N ASN A 32 -2.86 -3.12 10.79
CA ASN A 32 -1.50 -3.53 10.60
C ASN A 32 -1.09 -3.43 9.13
N ILE A 33 0.17 -3.06 8.87
CA ILE A 33 0.80 -3.14 7.56
C ILE A 33 2.07 -3.99 7.72
N ASP A 34 2.00 -5.26 7.28
CA ASP A 34 3.15 -6.17 7.30
C ASP A 34 3.78 -6.19 5.91
N SER A 35 4.65 -5.22 5.66
CA SER A 35 5.38 -5.11 4.40
C SER A 35 6.25 -6.34 4.12
N LYS A 36 6.75 -7.02 5.17
CA LYS A 36 7.58 -8.22 5.04
C LYS A 36 6.83 -9.41 4.47
N ARG A 37 5.54 -9.56 4.82
CA ARG A 37 4.69 -10.63 4.33
C ARG A 37 3.86 -10.23 3.12
N GLY A 38 3.88 -8.95 2.74
CA GLY A 38 3.14 -8.45 1.59
C GLY A 38 1.64 -8.34 1.84
N HIS A 39 1.22 -7.97 3.05
CA HIS A 39 -0.19 -7.79 3.35
C HIS A 39 -0.45 -6.64 4.32
N PHE A 40 -1.69 -6.17 4.32
CA PHE A 40 -2.18 -5.18 5.28
C PHE A 40 -3.57 -5.53 5.75
N GLU A 41 -3.92 -5.12 6.96
CA GLU A 41 -5.21 -5.36 7.59
C GLU A 41 -5.99 -4.05 7.69
N LEU A 42 -7.21 -4.07 7.18
CA LEU A 42 -8.08 -2.92 7.07
C LEU A 42 -9.42 -3.19 7.72
N ASN A 43 -9.91 -2.24 8.53
CA ASN A 43 -11.30 -2.17 8.97
C ASN A 43 -12.02 -1.11 8.13
N TYR A 44 -13.14 -1.48 7.52
CA TYR A 44 -13.88 -0.61 6.63
C TYR A 44 -15.38 -0.93 6.62
N LEU A 45 -16.17 0.06 6.26
CA LEU A 45 -17.53 -0.10 5.80
C LEU A 45 -17.47 -0.09 4.26
N PHE A 46 -18.01 -1.12 3.65
CA PHE A 46 -18.22 -1.20 2.23
C PHE A 46 -19.71 -1.21 1.94
N SER A 47 -20.16 -0.36 1.05
CA SER A 47 -21.53 -0.31 0.59
C SER A 47 -21.56 -0.15 -0.92
N TYR A 48 -22.61 -0.63 -1.53
CA TYR A 48 -22.96 -0.30 -2.90
C TYR A 48 -24.46 -0.23 -3.06
N TYR A 49 -24.89 0.65 -3.88
CA TYR A 49 -26.30 0.81 -4.18
C TYR A 49 -26.58 0.65 -5.68
N TRP A 50 -27.76 0.22 -5.96
CA TRP A 50 -28.24 0.06 -7.32
C TRP A 50 -29.72 0.39 -7.40
N GLU A 51 -30.13 0.80 -8.55
CA GLU A 51 -31.51 1.07 -8.89
C GLU A 51 -32.11 -0.13 -9.66
N SER A 52 -33.33 -0.52 -9.34
CA SER A 52 -34.05 -1.57 -10.07
C SER A 52 -35.51 -1.24 -10.15
N PRO A 53 -35.98 -0.79 -11.31
CA PRO A 53 -37.41 -0.49 -11.55
C PRO A 53 -38.31 -1.68 -11.30
N GLU A 54 -37.84 -2.91 -11.59
CA GLU A 54 -38.60 -4.12 -11.39
C GLU A 54 -38.79 -4.47 -9.91
N LEU A 55 -37.84 -4.08 -9.08
CA LEU A 55 -37.92 -4.22 -7.63
C LEU A 55 -38.77 -3.13 -6.97
N ALA A 56 -39.14 -2.08 -7.69
CA ALA A 56 -39.95 -0.98 -7.18
C ALA A 56 -41.28 -1.47 -6.60
N ILE A 57 -41.97 -2.39 -7.31
CA ILE A 57 -43.25 -2.95 -6.89
C ILE A 57 -43.11 -3.79 -5.61
N ILE A 58 -41.97 -4.51 -5.48
CA ILE A 58 -41.71 -5.37 -4.33
C ILE A 58 -41.22 -4.52 -3.16
N ALA A 59 -40.35 -3.53 -3.42
CA ALA A 59 -39.84 -2.60 -2.42
C ALA A 59 -40.99 -1.79 -1.79
N GLU A 60 -41.95 -1.30 -2.58
CA GLU A 60 -43.12 -0.60 -2.05
C GLU A 60 -43.98 -1.48 -1.11
N LYS A 61 -44.15 -2.76 -1.47
CA LYS A 61 -44.83 -3.72 -0.59
C LYS A 61 -44.05 -4.08 0.64
N LEU A 62 -42.74 -4.32 0.52
CA LEU A 62 -41.85 -4.60 1.64
C LEU A 62 -41.79 -3.43 2.64
N VAL A 63 -41.70 -2.21 2.15
CA VAL A 63 -41.72 -1.01 2.98
C VAL A 63 -43.06 -0.85 3.69
N LYS A 64 -44.18 -1.17 3.06
CA LYS A 64 -45.52 -1.13 3.69
C LYS A 64 -45.75 -2.22 4.73
N ASP A 65 -45.20 -3.45 4.51
CA ASP A 65 -45.44 -4.61 5.38
C ASP A 65 -44.43 -4.72 6.56
N LEU A 66 -43.21 -4.15 6.43
CA LEU A 66 -42.12 -4.28 7.39
C LEU A 66 -41.90 -3.03 8.22
N SER A 67 -42.95 -2.51 8.92
CA SER A 67 -42.86 -1.39 9.90
C SER A 67 -41.75 -0.38 9.63
N ILE A 68 -42.06 0.57 8.79
CA ILE A 68 -41.23 1.66 8.29
C ILE A 68 -40.60 2.46 9.45
N LYS A 69 -39.28 2.65 9.41
CA LYS A 69 -38.61 3.71 10.16
C LYS A 69 -38.61 4.97 9.29
N GLU A 70 -39.41 5.98 9.68
CA GLU A 70 -39.34 7.29 9.03
C GLU A 70 -37.99 7.94 9.34
N SER A 71 -37.26 8.34 8.31
CA SER A 71 -36.06 9.14 8.45
C SER A 71 -36.44 10.63 8.66
N LEU A 72 -35.51 11.42 9.21
CA LEU A 72 -35.63 12.88 9.34
C LEU A 72 -35.81 13.61 8.00
N TYR A 73 -35.66 12.92 6.87
CA TYR A 73 -35.69 13.44 5.49
C TYR A 73 -36.90 12.96 4.69
N GLU A 74 -37.96 12.45 5.35
CA GLU A 74 -39.15 11.89 4.68
C GLU A 74 -38.88 10.66 3.78
N ILE A 75 -37.71 10.03 3.93
CA ILE A 75 -37.33 8.83 3.21
C ILE A 75 -37.86 7.61 3.97
N ASN A 76 -38.65 6.79 3.31
CA ASN A 76 -39.08 5.52 3.87
C ASN A 76 -38.04 4.45 3.60
N TYR A 77 -37.49 3.82 4.62
CA TYR A 77 -36.52 2.75 4.44
C TYR A 77 -36.86 1.49 5.27
N CYS A 78 -36.37 0.37 4.78
CA CYS A 78 -36.52 -0.95 5.42
C CYS A 78 -35.18 -1.67 5.42
N GLU A 79 -34.81 -2.24 6.55
CA GLU A 79 -33.59 -3.04 6.68
C GLU A 79 -33.93 -4.54 6.59
N LEU A 80 -33.21 -5.28 5.75
CA LEU A 80 -33.29 -6.72 5.63
C LEU A 80 -31.95 -7.37 5.96
N SER A 81 -32.00 -8.45 6.75
CA SER A 81 -30.81 -9.29 6.93
C SER A 81 -30.46 -10.03 5.64
N ALA A 82 -29.18 -10.40 5.48
CA ALA A 82 -28.69 -11.15 4.32
C ALA A 82 -29.47 -12.46 4.09
N ASP A 83 -29.86 -13.16 5.17
CA ASP A 83 -30.64 -14.39 5.06
C ASP A 83 -32.03 -14.13 4.48
N LYS A 84 -32.74 -13.12 4.95
CA LYS A 84 -34.03 -12.73 4.40
C LYS A 84 -33.96 -12.29 2.95
N PHE A 85 -32.87 -11.57 2.59
CA PHE A 85 -32.62 -11.16 1.21
C PHE A 85 -32.45 -12.40 0.28
N LYS A 86 -31.69 -13.41 0.74
CA LYS A 86 -31.50 -14.67 0.03
C LYS A 86 -32.81 -15.47 -0.08
N ASP A 87 -33.58 -15.53 1.00
CA ASP A 87 -34.87 -16.24 1.02
C ASP A 87 -35.87 -15.65 0.01
N LEU A 88 -35.79 -14.34 -0.21
CA LEU A 88 -36.59 -13.64 -1.22
C LEU A 88 -36.05 -13.82 -2.65
N GLN A 89 -34.86 -14.45 -2.81
CA GLN A 89 -34.19 -14.66 -4.08
C GLN A 89 -34.01 -13.38 -4.91
N LEU A 90 -33.79 -12.25 -4.24
CA LEU A 90 -33.59 -10.97 -4.90
C LEU A 90 -32.21 -10.92 -5.58
N TRP A 91 -32.17 -10.20 -6.69
CA TRP A 91 -30.95 -10.03 -7.45
C TRP A 91 -29.94 -9.14 -6.68
N ASN A 92 -28.66 -9.51 -6.72
CA ASN A 92 -27.54 -8.78 -6.13
C ASN A 92 -26.42 -8.67 -7.18
N PRO A 93 -25.87 -7.48 -7.44
CA PRO A 93 -24.75 -7.28 -8.38
C PRO A 93 -23.51 -8.09 -8.03
N GLY A 94 -23.27 -8.39 -6.76
CA GLY A 94 -22.15 -9.25 -6.34
C GLY A 94 -20.78 -8.59 -6.45
N LEU A 95 -20.66 -7.34 -6.03
CA LEU A 95 -19.35 -6.67 -5.93
C LEU A 95 -18.56 -7.21 -4.74
N ASN A 96 -17.29 -7.57 -4.97
CA ASN A 96 -16.42 -8.08 -3.93
C ASN A 96 -14.96 -7.62 -4.16
N PHE A 97 -14.19 -7.60 -3.08
CA PHE A 97 -12.74 -7.41 -3.19
C PHE A 97 -12.06 -8.71 -3.58
N THR A 98 -11.22 -8.69 -4.61
CA THR A 98 -10.59 -9.88 -5.20
C THR A 98 -9.24 -10.22 -4.59
N ASN A 99 -8.59 -9.29 -3.92
CA ASN A 99 -7.28 -9.49 -3.30
C ASN A 99 -7.33 -9.74 -1.78
N ILE A 100 -8.50 -10.17 -1.26
CA ILE A 100 -8.66 -10.58 0.14
C ILE A 100 -7.99 -11.93 0.37
N LEU A 101 -7.11 -12.01 1.38
CA LEU A 101 -6.50 -13.25 1.86
C LEU A 101 -7.34 -13.94 2.93
N SER A 102 -7.91 -13.16 3.82
CA SER A 102 -8.85 -13.61 4.85
C SER A 102 -9.74 -12.48 5.29
N GLU A 103 -10.92 -12.83 5.73
CA GLU A 103 -11.95 -11.92 6.15
C GLU A 103 -12.52 -12.35 7.48
N SER A 104 -12.79 -11.41 8.36
CA SER A 104 -13.57 -11.59 9.58
C SER A 104 -14.64 -10.53 9.62
N SER A 105 -15.89 -10.95 9.40
CA SER A 105 -17.06 -10.10 9.61
C SER A 105 -17.75 -10.52 10.91
N ASP A 106 -18.33 -9.58 11.63
CA ASP A 106 -19.37 -9.91 12.59
C ASP A 106 -20.60 -10.33 11.77
N GLU A 107 -21.15 -11.51 12.00
CA GLU A 107 -22.29 -12.10 11.25
C GLU A 107 -23.54 -11.17 11.20
N SER A 108 -23.58 -10.14 12.05
CA SER A 108 -24.66 -9.14 12.13
C SER A 108 -24.46 -7.92 11.22
N SER A 109 -23.40 -7.86 10.44
CA SER A 109 -23.01 -6.64 9.70
C SER A 109 -23.53 -6.58 8.26
N ASP A 110 -24.05 -7.68 7.72
CA ASP A 110 -24.58 -7.75 6.35
C ASP A 110 -26.03 -7.27 6.31
N ILE A 111 -26.25 -6.06 5.81
CA ILE A 111 -27.57 -5.44 5.79
C ILE A 111 -27.88 -4.97 4.37
N TYR A 112 -29.09 -5.27 3.92
CA TYR A 112 -29.69 -4.69 2.73
C TYR A 112 -30.68 -3.61 3.16
N ILE A 113 -30.54 -2.41 2.62
CA ILE A 113 -31.41 -1.28 2.89
C ILE A 113 -32.18 -0.94 1.63
N PHE A 114 -33.49 -0.95 1.76
CA PHE A 114 -34.42 -0.52 0.72
C PHE A 114 -34.86 0.89 1.02
N GLU A 115 -34.64 1.81 0.11
CA GLU A 115 -35.03 3.20 0.23
C GLU A 115 -36.09 3.54 -0.82
N TYR A 116 -37.15 4.15 -0.37
CA TYR A 116 -38.26 4.60 -1.22
C TYR A 116 -38.39 6.12 -1.11
N TYR A 117 -38.27 6.78 -2.23
CA TYR A 117 -38.49 8.20 -2.38
C TYR A 117 -39.86 8.41 -3.04
N PRO A 118 -40.85 8.98 -2.31
CA PRO A 118 -42.16 9.24 -2.87
C PRO A 118 -42.06 10.25 -4.01
N PRO A 119 -42.97 10.15 -5.01
CA PRO A 119 -42.91 11.04 -6.18
C PRO A 119 -43.11 12.50 -5.75
N VAL A 120 -42.20 13.38 -6.19
CA VAL A 120 -42.36 14.83 -6.12
C VAL A 120 -43.08 15.29 -7.39
N GLU A 121 -43.83 16.40 -7.35
CA GLU A 121 -44.65 16.88 -8.46
C GLU A 121 -44.00 16.68 -9.86
N ASN A 122 -44.58 15.75 -10.67
CA ASN A 122 -44.17 15.33 -12.00
C ASN A 122 -42.90 14.43 -12.12
N GLU A 123 -42.38 13.86 -11.06
CA GLU A 123 -41.34 12.86 -11.09
C GLU A 123 -41.90 11.47 -10.69
N GLU A 124 -41.30 10.40 -11.21
CA GLU A 124 -41.65 9.04 -10.80
C GLU A 124 -41.01 8.73 -9.44
N SER A 125 -41.56 7.78 -8.69
CA SER A 125 -41.00 7.33 -7.44
C SER A 125 -39.66 6.61 -7.70
N GLU A 126 -38.64 6.93 -6.90
CA GLU A 126 -37.33 6.29 -7.00
C GLU A 126 -37.16 5.23 -5.91
N PHE A 127 -36.53 4.13 -6.27
CA PHE A 127 -36.23 3.00 -5.39
C PHE A 127 -34.76 2.63 -5.49
N TYR A 128 -34.10 2.67 -4.35
CA TYR A 128 -32.70 2.27 -4.24
C TYR A 128 -32.58 1.07 -3.30
N ILE A 129 -31.70 0.17 -3.67
CA ILE A 129 -31.26 -0.91 -2.79
C ILE A 129 -29.80 -0.69 -2.51
N SER A 130 -29.44 -0.61 -1.24
CA SER A 130 -28.04 -0.60 -0.84
C SER A 130 -27.71 -1.87 -0.06
N TYR A 131 -26.54 -2.40 -0.33
CA TYR A 131 -25.91 -3.43 0.49
C TYR A 131 -24.81 -2.79 1.30
N GLN A 132 -24.78 -3.04 2.59
CA GLN A 132 -23.76 -2.52 3.50
C GLN A 132 -23.12 -3.66 4.26
N TRP A 133 -21.81 -3.59 4.36
CA TRP A 133 -21.02 -4.58 5.07
C TRP A 133 -19.85 -3.92 5.82
N ILE A 134 -19.69 -4.28 7.09
CA ILE A 134 -18.58 -3.84 7.93
C ILE A 134 -17.66 -5.04 8.14
N GLY A 135 -16.42 -4.92 7.73
CA GLY A 135 -15.49 -6.01 7.84
C GLY A 135 -14.08 -5.61 8.23
N ASN A 136 -13.36 -6.64 8.63
CA ASN A 136 -11.92 -6.61 8.81
C ASN A 136 -11.32 -7.57 7.79
N SER A 137 -10.57 -7.04 6.84
CA SER A 137 -9.97 -7.87 5.80
C SER A 137 -8.45 -7.77 5.84
N LEU A 138 -7.82 -8.92 5.68
CA LEU A 138 -6.40 -9.04 5.38
C LEU A 138 -6.28 -9.06 3.85
N LEU A 139 -5.61 -8.05 3.30
CA LEU A 139 -5.46 -7.85 1.86
C LEU A 139 -4.01 -8.05 1.44
N TYR A 140 -3.83 -8.64 0.27
CA TYR A 140 -2.51 -8.76 -0.35
C TYR A 140 -2.13 -7.45 -1.05
N SER A 141 -0.88 -7.03 -0.88
CA SER A 141 -0.27 -5.95 -1.65
C SER A 141 1.19 -6.27 -1.96
N LYS A 142 1.64 -5.91 -3.14
CA LYS A 142 3.04 -6.07 -3.55
C LYS A 142 3.84 -4.84 -3.10
N PHE A 143 4.89 -5.07 -2.29
CA PHE A 143 5.78 -4.01 -1.83
C PHE A 143 7.07 -3.99 -2.65
N ASP A 144 7.55 -2.78 -2.97
CA ASP A 144 8.84 -2.53 -3.61
C ASP A 144 9.82 -1.89 -2.61
N PHE A 145 10.89 -2.60 -2.26
CA PHE A 145 11.89 -2.16 -1.29
C PHE A 145 13.14 -1.56 -1.94
N THR A 146 13.14 -1.30 -3.25
CA THR A 146 14.32 -0.77 -3.96
C THR A 146 14.91 0.47 -3.30
N ALA A 147 14.06 1.42 -2.88
CA ALA A 147 14.46 2.65 -2.22
C ALA A 147 14.48 2.59 -0.69
N PHE A 148 14.31 1.39 -0.10
CA PHE A 148 14.27 1.25 1.37
C PHE A 148 15.50 1.88 2.05
N PRO A 149 15.34 2.67 3.13
CA PRO A 149 14.13 2.95 3.92
C PRO A 149 13.38 4.24 3.51
N PHE A 150 13.64 4.78 2.34
CA PHE A 150 12.99 5.99 1.80
C PHE A 150 11.91 5.64 0.76
N ASP A 151 11.31 4.46 0.92
CA ASP A 151 10.35 3.88 0.00
C ASP A 151 8.94 4.45 0.22
N SER A 152 8.22 4.62 -0.89
CA SER A 152 6.77 4.79 -0.92
C SER A 152 6.12 3.54 -1.49
N GLN A 153 4.97 3.16 -0.94
CA GLN A 153 4.25 1.95 -1.33
C GLN A 153 2.84 2.29 -1.78
N ILE A 154 2.25 1.41 -2.57
CA ILE A 154 0.86 1.52 -2.99
C ILE A 154 0.12 0.32 -2.41
N LEU A 155 -0.80 0.59 -1.47
CA LEU A 155 -1.75 -0.41 -0.99
C LEU A 155 -2.95 -0.40 -1.92
N THR A 156 -3.29 -1.55 -2.48
CA THR A 156 -4.37 -1.66 -3.46
C THR A 156 -5.50 -2.49 -2.91
N LEU A 157 -6.73 -1.95 -2.98
CA LEU A 157 -7.95 -2.71 -2.82
C LEU A 157 -8.52 -2.94 -4.22
N GLU A 158 -8.66 -4.21 -4.60
CA GLU A 158 -9.16 -4.58 -5.92
C GLU A 158 -10.64 -4.95 -5.82
N LEU A 159 -11.51 -4.10 -6.34
CA LEU A 159 -12.94 -4.33 -6.43
C LEU A 159 -13.29 -4.85 -7.81
N ALA A 160 -13.97 -5.99 -7.88
CA ALA A 160 -14.49 -6.53 -9.12
C ALA A 160 -15.90 -7.09 -8.95
N ASN A 161 -16.61 -7.19 -10.07
CA ASN A 161 -17.85 -7.92 -10.11
C ASN A 161 -17.56 -9.42 -10.21
N THR A 162 -18.10 -10.20 -9.29
CA THR A 162 -17.97 -11.67 -9.29
C THR A 162 -19.06 -12.38 -10.10
N ARG A 163 -20.10 -11.66 -10.51
CA ARG A 163 -21.18 -12.17 -11.36
C ARG A 163 -21.04 -11.59 -12.75
N ASP A 164 -21.11 -12.43 -13.76
CA ASP A 164 -20.73 -12.23 -15.16
C ASP A 164 -21.44 -11.14 -15.95
N GLU A 165 -22.28 -10.34 -15.33
CA GLU A 165 -23.34 -9.72 -16.09
C GLU A 165 -23.65 -8.26 -15.76
N VAL A 166 -22.87 -7.59 -14.92
CA VAL A 166 -23.12 -6.19 -14.56
C VAL A 166 -22.08 -5.29 -15.21
N PRO A 167 -22.43 -4.48 -16.21
CA PRO A 167 -21.58 -3.39 -16.59
C PRO A 167 -21.51 -2.42 -15.41
N ILE A 168 -20.33 -2.29 -14.83
CA ILE A 168 -20.07 -1.19 -13.91
C ILE A 168 -19.77 0.00 -14.81
N ASP A 169 -20.58 1.05 -14.74
CA ASP A 169 -20.35 2.23 -15.55
C ASP A 169 -19.04 2.91 -15.13
N ASP A 170 -18.21 3.18 -16.12
CA ASP A 170 -16.95 3.93 -15.93
C ASP A 170 -17.17 5.29 -15.26
N GLN A 171 -18.36 5.91 -15.43
CA GLN A 171 -18.67 7.22 -14.85
C GLN A 171 -19.13 7.14 -13.39
N SER A 172 -19.86 6.09 -13.00
CA SER A 172 -20.33 5.91 -11.62
C SER A 172 -19.20 5.63 -10.63
N LEU A 173 -18.07 5.14 -11.13
CA LEU A 173 -16.91 4.76 -10.33
C LEU A 173 -15.97 5.92 -10.00
N PHE A 174 -16.02 7.00 -10.74
CA PHE A 174 -15.43 8.26 -10.29
C PHE A 174 -16.08 8.78 -9.00
N SER A 175 -17.25 8.30 -8.65
CA SER A 175 -17.94 8.55 -7.39
C SER A 175 -17.66 7.50 -6.31
N MET A 176 -16.69 6.60 -6.46
CA MET A 176 -16.26 5.76 -5.34
C MET A 176 -15.76 6.67 -4.22
N PHE A 177 -16.68 7.02 -3.36
CA PHE A 177 -16.44 7.94 -2.25
C PHE A 177 -15.58 7.19 -1.22
N VAL A 178 -14.31 7.51 -1.17
CA VAL A 178 -13.54 7.20 0.02
C VAL A 178 -13.84 8.31 1.02
N ALA A 179 -14.92 8.17 1.74
CA ALA A 179 -15.44 9.19 2.67
C ALA A 179 -14.53 9.43 3.89
N SER A 180 -13.46 8.66 4.03
CA SER A 180 -12.56 8.79 5.17
C SER A 180 -11.68 10.03 5.05
N ASP A 181 -11.81 10.93 6.02
CA ASP A 181 -10.77 11.93 6.26
C ASP A 181 -9.53 11.22 6.82
N PHE A 182 -8.44 11.18 6.04
CA PHE A 182 -7.18 10.55 6.45
C PHE A 182 -6.59 11.15 7.73
N ASN A 183 -7.00 12.36 8.12
CA ASN A 183 -6.59 12.95 9.39
C ASN A 183 -7.24 12.27 10.60
N THR A 184 -8.38 11.59 10.41
CA THR A 184 -9.11 10.86 11.45
C THR A 184 -8.76 9.39 11.52
N ILE A 185 -8.19 8.81 10.45
CA ILE A 185 -7.71 7.42 10.45
C ILE A 185 -6.54 7.32 11.43
N SER A 186 -6.58 6.34 12.31
CA SER A 186 -5.49 6.12 13.28
C SER A 186 -4.17 5.98 12.54
N LYS A 187 -3.19 6.80 12.95
CA LYS A 187 -1.84 6.75 12.37
C LYS A 187 -1.29 5.35 12.50
N VAL A 188 -0.97 4.75 11.36
CA VAL A 188 -0.25 3.48 11.35
C VAL A 188 1.17 3.75 11.79
N PRO A 189 1.71 3.04 12.80
CA PRO A 189 3.13 3.13 13.10
C PRO A 189 3.94 2.88 11.82
N ASP A 190 4.99 3.63 11.62
CA ASP A 190 5.92 3.52 10.49
C ASP A 190 5.42 3.99 9.11
N TRP A 191 4.15 4.38 8.94
CA TRP A 191 3.62 4.80 7.65
C TRP A 191 2.73 6.03 7.74
N ASP A 192 2.90 6.94 6.79
CA ASP A 192 2.05 8.11 6.57
C ASP A 192 1.28 7.94 5.25
N ILE A 193 -0.05 8.15 5.28
CA ILE A 193 -0.89 8.08 4.08
C ILE A 193 -0.82 9.43 3.37
N VAL A 194 -0.39 9.42 2.10
CA VAL A 194 -0.14 10.64 1.33
C VAL A 194 -1.26 10.97 0.37
N SER A 195 -1.76 9.98 -0.35
CA SER A 195 -2.82 10.18 -1.35
C SER A 195 -3.66 8.93 -1.56
N LYS A 196 -4.82 9.14 -2.15
CA LYS A 196 -5.74 8.10 -2.61
C LYS A 196 -6.12 8.36 -4.06
N GLU A 197 -6.26 7.30 -4.82
CA GLU A 197 -6.71 7.37 -6.21
C GLU A 197 -7.56 6.14 -6.53
N VAL A 198 -8.60 6.30 -7.33
CA VAL A 198 -9.39 5.19 -7.87
C VAL A 198 -9.05 5.07 -9.34
N VAL A 199 -8.61 3.88 -9.74
CA VAL A 199 -8.16 3.60 -11.10
C VAL A 199 -9.02 2.49 -11.69
N PRO A 200 -9.82 2.77 -12.74
CA PRO A 200 -10.51 1.75 -13.50
C PRO A 200 -9.49 0.96 -14.33
N VAL A 201 -9.63 -0.38 -14.33
CA VAL A 201 -8.79 -1.28 -15.11
C VAL A 201 -9.66 -2.16 -15.97
N HIS A 202 -9.49 -2.08 -17.29
CA HIS A 202 -10.08 -3.02 -18.21
C HIS A 202 -9.08 -4.15 -18.51
N PHE A 203 -9.49 -5.38 -18.34
CA PHE A 203 -8.66 -6.55 -18.65
C PHE A 203 -9.45 -7.56 -19.43
N TYR A 204 -8.76 -8.30 -20.30
CA TYR A 204 -9.36 -9.40 -21.02
C TYR A 204 -9.34 -10.65 -20.14
N ASP A 205 -10.53 -11.17 -19.83
CA ASP A 205 -10.67 -12.41 -19.06
C ASP A 205 -10.67 -13.61 -20.01
N GLU A 206 -9.57 -14.37 -20.00
CA GLU A 206 -9.40 -15.54 -20.88
C GLU A 206 -10.43 -16.65 -20.59
N TYR A 207 -10.93 -16.76 -19.36
CA TYR A 207 -11.90 -17.77 -18.97
C TYR A 207 -13.28 -17.50 -19.57
N TRP A 208 -13.68 -16.23 -19.59
CA TRP A 208 -14.97 -15.80 -20.11
C TRP A 208 -14.91 -15.32 -21.56
N GLY A 209 -13.73 -15.06 -22.08
CA GLY A 209 -13.51 -14.60 -23.45
C GLY A 209 -14.01 -13.18 -23.73
N ASP A 210 -14.10 -12.33 -22.70
CA ASP A 210 -14.61 -10.97 -22.80
C ASP A 210 -13.79 -9.99 -21.96
N TYR A 211 -13.97 -8.68 -22.24
CA TYR A 211 -13.38 -7.62 -21.46
C TYR A 211 -14.18 -7.35 -20.19
N ARG A 212 -13.46 -7.31 -19.07
CA ARG A 212 -14.03 -7.01 -17.76
C ARG A 212 -13.38 -5.78 -17.17
N ALA A 213 -14.14 -5.06 -16.34
CA ALA A 213 -13.63 -3.97 -15.55
C ALA A 213 -13.41 -4.40 -14.10
N LYS A 214 -12.29 -3.99 -13.52
CA LYS A 214 -12.07 -3.98 -12.08
C LYS A 214 -11.60 -2.59 -11.66
N TYR A 215 -11.75 -2.28 -10.41
CA TYR A 215 -11.44 -0.99 -9.83
C TYR A 215 -10.39 -1.17 -8.77
N LEU A 216 -9.35 -0.37 -8.89
CA LEU A 216 -8.25 -0.35 -7.93
C LEU A 216 -8.39 0.92 -7.10
N LEU A 217 -8.69 0.78 -5.81
CA LEU A 217 -8.48 1.85 -4.86
C LEU A 217 -7.02 1.80 -4.41
N GLU A 218 -6.22 2.72 -4.90
CA GLU A 218 -4.81 2.86 -4.58
C GLU A 218 -4.60 3.86 -3.45
N LEU A 219 -4.01 3.41 -2.36
CA LEU A 219 -3.62 4.22 -1.22
C LEU A 219 -2.10 4.32 -1.21
N ARG A 220 -1.58 5.49 -1.53
CA ARG A 220 -0.16 5.75 -1.45
C ARG A 220 0.25 6.06 -0.03
N ILE A 221 1.20 5.28 0.47
CA ILE A 221 1.79 5.43 1.80
C ILE A 221 3.29 5.67 1.69
N GLU A 222 3.84 6.50 2.57
CA GLU A 222 5.27 6.77 2.68
C GLU A 222 5.78 6.26 4.02
N ARG A 223 6.98 5.65 4.01
CA ARG A 223 7.58 5.12 5.24
C ARG A 223 8.14 6.24 6.09
N ASN A 224 7.84 6.17 7.40
CA ASN A 224 8.52 7.02 8.38
C ASN A 224 9.94 6.48 8.60
N ASN A 225 10.89 7.11 7.92
CA ASN A 225 12.29 6.69 7.88
C ASN A 225 13.11 7.09 9.11
N PHE A 226 12.53 7.86 10.05
CA PHE A 226 13.25 8.41 11.22
C PHE A 226 13.94 7.31 12.04
N TYR A 227 13.26 6.18 12.25
CA TYR A 227 13.82 5.03 12.96
C TYR A 227 15.11 4.52 12.30
N TYR A 228 15.10 4.32 11.00
CA TYR A 228 16.24 3.77 10.25
C TYR A 228 17.40 4.76 10.16
N VAL A 229 17.11 6.04 9.95
CA VAL A 229 18.13 7.09 9.95
C VAL A 229 18.81 7.16 11.31
N TYR A 230 18.02 7.26 12.38
CA TYR A 230 18.57 7.50 13.72
C TYR A 230 19.24 6.25 14.32
N LYS A 231 18.63 5.07 14.17
CA LYS A 231 19.17 3.85 14.78
C LYS A 231 20.12 3.05 13.91
N ILE A 232 20.15 3.27 12.59
CA ILE A 232 21.01 2.48 11.70
C ILE A 232 22.03 3.38 11.01
N LEU A 233 21.62 4.41 10.26
CA LEU A 233 22.55 5.20 9.48
C LEU A 233 23.52 6.00 10.35
N ILE A 234 23.05 6.67 11.41
CA ILE A 234 23.93 7.47 12.29
C ILE A 234 24.99 6.61 12.97
N PRO A 235 24.71 5.46 13.61
CA PRO A 235 25.76 4.61 14.18
C PRO A 235 26.76 4.10 13.16
N ILE A 236 26.32 3.71 11.96
CA ILE A 236 27.24 3.32 10.87
C ILE A 236 28.15 4.49 10.51
N MET A 237 27.63 5.71 10.37
CA MET A 237 28.45 6.90 10.09
C MET A 237 29.48 7.17 11.18
N ILE A 238 29.11 6.99 12.46
CA ILE A 238 30.07 7.14 13.59
C ILE A 238 31.18 6.09 13.49
N ILE A 239 30.84 4.82 13.19
CA ILE A 239 31.84 3.76 13.00
C ILE A 239 32.79 4.11 11.85
N LEU A 240 32.28 4.62 10.73
CA LEU A 240 33.13 5.07 9.60
C LEU A 240 34.06 6.22 9.99
N ILE A 241 33.56 7.21 10.72
CA ILE A 241 34.40 8.34 11.22
C ILE A 241 35.55 7.81 12.10
N ILE A 242 35.26 6.84 12.98
CA ILE A 242 36.26 6.19 13.82
C ILE A 242 37.29 5.42 12.95
N ALA A 243 36.84 4.66 11.96
CA ALA A 243 37.73 3.94 11.04
C ALA A 243 38.66 4.89 10.31
N TRP A 244 38.16 6.01 9.80
CA TRP A 244 38.96 7.04 9.12
C TRP A 244 39.86 7.81 10.06
N SER A 245 39.52 7.97 11.36
CA SER A 245 40.37 8.59 12.35
C SER A 245 41.70 7.87 12.53
N SER A 246 41.82 6.58 12.19
CA SER A 246 43.08 5.83 12.19
C SER A 246 44.18 6.46 11.35
N LEU A 247 43.83 7.25 10.32
CA LEU A 247 44.79 7.96 9.47
C LEU A 247 45.48 9.13 10.18
N TRP A 248 45.01 9.57 11.36
CA TRP A 248 45.68 10.57 12.19
C TRP A 248 46.76 9.94 13.11
N ILE A 249 46.74 8.63 13.30
CA ILE A 249 47.83 7.91 14.00
C ILE A 249 49.06 7.92 13.11
N THR A 250 50.26 7.99 13.71
CA THR A 250 51.53 8.07 12.98
C THR A 250 51.80 6.76 12.19
N PRO A 251 52.44 6.79 11.00
CA PRO A 251 52.68 5.59 10.16
C PRO A 251 53.57 4.51 10.81
N ASN A 252 54.38 4.85 11.82
CA ASN A 252 55.18 3.87 12.54
C ASN A 252 54.32 2.91 13.40
N GLU A 253 53.10 3.32 13.80
CA GLU A 253 52.19 2.52 14.64
C GLU A 253 51.19 1.75 13.82
N LEU A 254 51.66 0.90 12.93
CA LEU A 254 50.79 0.11 12.01
C LEU A 254 49.80 -0.74 12.77
N GLN A 255 50.23 -1.38 13.88
CA GLN A 255 49.35 -2.26 14.67
C GLN A 255 48.15 -1.51 15.24
N ALA A 256 48.34 -0.30 15.77
CA ALA A 256 47.27 0.53 16.29
C ALA A 256 46.27 0.93 15.18
N ARG A 257 46.75 1.33 14.01
CA ARG A 257 45.91 1.67 12.84
C ARG A 257 45.06 0.48 12.39
N LEU A 258 45.67 -0.69 12.24
CA LEU A 258 44.98 -1.91 11.81
C LEU A 258 43.94 -2.37 12.84
N THR A 259 44.28 -2.31 14.13
CA THR A 259 43.35 -2.69 15.21
C THR A 259 42.08 -1.83 15.16
N VAL A 260 42.18 -0.52 15.03
CA VAL A 260 41.00 0.37 14.92
C VAL A 260 40.16 0.01 13.73
N THR A 261 40.74 -0.15 12.54
CA THR A 261 39.99 -0.43 11.31
C THR A 261 39.33 -1.82 11.34
N ILE A 262 39.97 -2.85 11.87
CA ILE A 262 39.41 -4.20 11.99
C ILE A 262 38.24 -4.21 12.98
N VAL A 263 38.39 -3.54 14.13
CA VAL A 263 37.27 -3.44 15.10
C VAL A 263 36.08 -2.71 14.49
N CYS A 264 36.28 -1.65 13.71
CA CYS A 264 35.22 -0.98 13.00
C CYS A 264 34.53 -1.88 11.96
N LEU A 265 35.31 -2.66 11.19
CA LEU A 265 34.71 -3.64 10.24
C LEU A 265 33.86 -4.69 10.95
N LEU A 266 34.36 -5.25 12.05
CA LEU A 266 33.59 -6.23 12.85
C LEU A 266 32.31 -5.60 13.41
N SER A 267 32.37 -4.33 13.84
CA SER A 267 31.21 -3.59 14.31
C SER A 267 30.18 -3.39 13.21
N LEU A 268 30.59 -3.08 11.99
CA LEU A 268 29.69 -2.95 10.83
C LEU A 268 29.01 -4.29 10.49
N ILE A 269 29.75 -5.42 10.54
CA ILE A 269 29.16 -6.76 10.33
C ILE A 269 28.08 -7.05 11.37
N ALA A 270 28.34 -6.73 12.63
CA ALA A 270 27.36 -6.91 13.70
C ALA A 270 26.11 -6.02 13.49
N TYR A 271 26.30 -4.81 12.99
CA TYR A 271 25.21 -3.89 12.69
C TYR A 271 24.33 -4.35 11.53
N ASN A 272 24.90 -4.93 10.48
CA ASN A 272 24.16 -5.50 9.36
C ASN A 272 23.15 -6.57 9.83
N TYR A 273 23.51 -7.37 10.80
CA TYR A 273 22.64 -8.39 11.38
C TYR A 273 21.37 -7.82 12.03
N THR A 274 21.43 -6.58 12.51
CA THR A 274 20.29 -5.91 13.15
C THR A 274 19.27 -5.46 12.12
N TYR A 275 19.72 -4.96 10.99
CA TYR A 275 18.91 -4.46 9.89
C TYR A 275 18.24 -5.59 9.08
N ASP A 276 18.94 -6.70 8.84
CA ASP A 276 18.49 -7.81 7.97
C ASP A 276 17.19 -8.50 8.47
N LYS A 277 16.84 -8.26 9.73
CA LYS A 277 15.62 -8.81 10.34
C LYS A 277 14.35 -8.10 9.90
N ASP A 278 14.43 -6.86 9.46
CA ASP A 278 13.28 -6.02 9.16
C ASP A 278 12.78 -6.19 7.72
N LEU A 279 13.59 -6.81 6.86
CA LEU A 279 13.23 -7.05 5.45
C LEU A 279 12.89 -8.53 5.17
N PRO A 280 12.04 -8.80 4.15
CA PRO A 280 11.92 -10.13 3.58
C PRO A 280 13.20 -10.52 2.83
N LYS A 281 13.32 -11.79 2.46
CA LYS A 281 14.38 -12.22 1.54
C LYS A 281 14.01 -11.75 0.13
N LEU A 282 14.76 -10.78 -0.38
CA LEU A 282 14.57 -10.20 -1.70
C LEU A 282 15.56 -10.81 -2.70
N ASP A 283 15.19 -10.84 -3.96
CA ASP A 283 16.01 -11.26 -5.10
C ASP A 283 16.78 -10.09 -5.75
N TYR A 284 16.63 -8.90 -5.19
CA TYR A 284 17.31 -7.65 -5.58
C TYR A 284 17.88 -6.92 -4.36
N ALA A 285 18.86 -6.04 -4.60
CA ALA A 285 19.47 -5.21 -3.56
C ALA A 285 18.70 -3.90 -3.35
N THR A 286 18.54 -3.53 -2.09
CA THR A 286 17.90 -2.26 -1.68
C THR A 286 18.93 -1.13 -1.62
N LEU A 287 18.46 0.11 -1.54
CA LEU A 287 19.33 1.28 -1.29
C LEU A 287 20.17 1.08 -0.03
N MET A 288 19.59 0.47 1.01
CA MET A 288 20.30 0.21 2.26
C MET A 288 21.44 -0.81 2.09
N ASP A 289 21.22 -1.86 1.27
CA ASP A 289 22.27 -2.84 0.96
C ASP A 289 23.46 -2.21 0.25
N TYR A 290 23.20 -1.33 -0.73
CA TYR A 290 24.26 -0.57 -1.40
C TYR A 290 24.99 0.36 -0.43
N PHE A 291 24.27 1.01 0.48
CA PHE A 291 24.88 1.85 1.51
C PHE A 291 25.79 1.04 2.44
N ILE A 292 25.33 -0.11 2.91
CA ILE A 292 26.11 -1.00 3.79
C ILE A 292 27.34 -1.55 3.07
N LEU A 293 27.19 -2.00 1.82
CA LEU A 293 28.30 -2.48 1.01
C LEU A 293 29.37 -1.38 0.83
N LEU A 294 28.92 -0.16 0.52
CA LEU A 294 29.82 0.99 0.41
C LEU A 294 30.49 1.30 1.74
N ALA A 295 29.77 1.19 2.86
CA ALA A 295 30.33 1.38 4.20
C ALA A 295 31.43 0.36 4.51
N TYR A 296 31.27 -0.91 4.14
CA TYR A 296 32.32 -1.92 4.29
C TYR A 296 33.58 -1.58 3.48
N LEU A 297 33.40 -1.21 2.21
CA LEU A 297 34.53 -0.82 1.35
C LEU A 297 35.27 0.39 1.96
N PHE A 298 34.52 1.39 2.41
CA PHE A 298 35.13 2.59 3.00
C PHE A 298 35.78 2.35 4.37
N ALA A 299 35.29 1.42 5.17
CA ALA A 299 35.94 1.04 6.42
C ALA A 299 37.23 0.24 6.19
N ALA A 300 37.35 -0.48 5.06
CA ALA A 300 38.56 -1.23 4.70
C ALA A 300 39.66 -0.35 4.12
N VAL A 301 39.34 0.73 3.41
CA VAL A 301 40.31 1.59 2.71
C VAL A 301 41.38 2.17 3.66
N PRO A 302 41.07 2.68 4.87
CA PRO A 302 42.09 3.18 5.80
C PRO A 302 43.15 2.14 6.18
N SER A 303 42.77 0.83 6.24
CA SER A 303 43.76 -0.21 6.52
C SER A 303 44.79 -0.40 5.39
N LEU A 304 44.33 -0.33 4.13
CA LEU A 304 45.20 -0.39 2.97
C LEU A 304 46.14 0.82 2.90
N ILE A 305 45.59 2.01 3.17
CA ILE A 305 46.40 3.25 3.25
C ILE A 305 47.42 3.15 4.36
N ALA A 306 47.02 2.59 5.53
CA ALA A 306 47.93 2.42 6.67
C ALA A 306 49.14 1.52 6.34
N ILE A 307 48.91 0.39 5.66
CA ILE A 307 49.97 -0.51 5.22
C ILE A 307 50.90 0.18 4.24
N TYR A 308 50.36 0.88 3.25
CA TYR A 308 51.12 1.61 2.26
C TYR A 308 51.97 2.75 2.90
N ALA A 309 51.38 3.54 3.78
CA ALA A 309 52.06 4.62 4.49
C ALA A 309 53.16 4.09 5.41
N HIS A 310 52.99 2.92 6.04
CA HIS A 310 54.01 2.26 6.85
C HIS A 310 55.18 1.79 6.01
N ASN A 311 54.96 1.22 4.83
CA ASN A 311 56.03 0.82 3.90
C ASN A 311 56.88 2.05 3.44
N ILE A 312 56.23 3.15 3.15
CA ILE A 312 56.94 4.40 2.82
C ILE A 312 57.75 4.89 4.05
N TYR A 313 57.20 4.83 5.24
CA TYR A 313 57.90 5.22 6.47
C TYR A 313 59.17 4.40 6.67
N GLN A 314 59.11 3.06 6.44
CA GLN A 314 60.31 2.22 6.58
C GLN A 314 61.42 2.56 5.59
N THR A 315 61.07 3.10 4.41
CA THR A 315 62.10 3.48 3.41
C THR A 315 62.60 4.91 3.55
N THR A 316 61.72 5.84 3.99
CA THR A 316 62.04 7.28 4.01
C THR A 316 62.26 7.85 5.41
N ASN A 317 61.88 7.12 6.45
CA ASN A 317 61.85 7.54 7.84
C ASN A 317 61.01 8.80 8.13
N ASN A 318 60.10 9.14 7.22
CA ASN A 318 59.21 10.31 7.35
C ASN A 318 57.92 9.95 8.12
N LEU A 319 57.72 10.60 9.27
CA LEU A 319 56.50 10.42 10.09
C LEU A 319 55.21 10.99 9.47
N ILE A 320 55.35 11.78 8.43
CA ILE A 320 54.20 12.40 7.74
C ILE A 320 54.12 11.83 6.33
N SER A 321 53.11 11.05 6.06
CA SER A 321 52.85 10.53 4.71
C SER A 321 51.92 11.50 3.94
N PRO A 322 52.29 11.97 2.74
CA PRO A 322 51.43 12.84 1.93
C PRO A 322 50.11 12.16 1.56
N ILE A 323 50.12 10.84 1.48
CA ILE A 323 48.93 10.07 1.17
C ILE A 323 47.91 10.09 2.31
N ASP A 324 48.40 10.01 3.58
CA ASP A 324 47.54 10.12 4.76
C ASP A 324 46.81 11.47 4.77
N ILE A 325 47.54 12.56 4.53
CA ILE A 325 46.98 13.93 4.56
C ILE A 325 45.87 14.08 3.50
N ARG A 326 46.12 13.61 2.27
CA ARG A 326 45.12 13.69 1.20
C ARG A 326 43.93 12.82 1.49
N SER A 327 44.15 11.59 1.93
CA SER A 327 43.08 10.60 2.17
C SER A 327 42.15 11.03 3.30
N ARG A 328 42.65 11.72 4.35
CA ARG A 328 41.85 12.24 5.47
C ARG A 328 40.61 13.03 5.01
N TYR A 329 40.74 13.80 3.94
CA TYR A 329 39.68 14.68 3.44
C TYR A 329 39.00 14.12 2.17
N VAL A 330 39.80 13.61 1.23
CA VAL A 330 39.28 13.11 -0.06
C VAL A 330 38.38 11.90 0.11
N GLY A 331 38.73 10.98 1.00
CA GLY A 331 37.95 9.79 1.22
C GLY A 331 36.51 10.06 1.70
N PRO A 332 36.29 10.76 2.81
CA PRO A 332 34.93 11.10 3.27
C PRO A 332 34.13 11.87 2.24
N ILE A 333 34.73 12.77 1.46
CA ILE A 333 34.06 13.50 0.38
C ILE A 333 33.58 12.52 -0.71
N ILE A 334 34.45 11.60 -1.16
CA ILE A 334 34.09 10.59 -2.16
C ILE A 334 32.94 9.70 -1.65
N PHE A 335 33.00 9.32 -0.36
CA PHE A 335 31.92 8.53 0.24
C PHE A 335 30.57 9.25 0.15
N ILE A 336 30.51 10.51 0.60
CA ILE A 336 29.28 11.32 0.58
C ILE A 336 28.77 11.46 -0.86
N VAL A 337 29.65 11.73 -1.83
CA VAL A 337 29.27 11.87 -3.25
C VAL A 337 28.70 10.54 -3.79
N LEU A 338 29.31 9.41 -3.49
CA LEU A 338 28.84 8.10 -3.96
C LEU A 338 27.50 7.74 -3.32
N VAL A 339 27.31 7.95 -2.01
CA VAL A 339 26.04 7.75 -1.34
C VAL A 339 24.94 8.60 -1.98
N PHE A 340 25.23 9.88 -2.24
CA PHE A 340 24.28 10.79 -2.86
C PHE A 340 23.90 10.37 -4.29
N LEU A 341 24.86 9.95 -5.11
CA LEU A 341 24.61 9.48 -6.48
C LEU A 341 23.77 8.20 -6.48
N ILE A 342 24.09 7.22 -5.64
CA ILE A 342 23.31 5.98 -5.52
C ILE A 342 21.89 6.28 -5.06
N SER A 343 21.73 7.16 -4.07
CA SER A 343 20.40 7.57 -3.59
C SER A 343 19.56 8.22 -4.68
N LEU A 344 20.14 9.11 -5.48
CA LEU A 344 19.46 9.76 -6.59
C LEU A 344 18.99 8.75 -7.66
N LEU A 345 19.84 7.79 -8.02
CA LEU A 345 19.50 6.78 -9.02
C LEU A 345 18.33 5.89 -8.56
N LEU A 346 18.41 5.35 -7.35
CA LEU A 346 17.41 4.40 -6.85
C LEU A 346 16.07 5.06 -6.50
N ILE A 347 16.08 6.28 -5.97
CA ILE A 347 14.84 7.04 -5.72
C ILE A 347 14.16 7.42 -7.04
N SER A 348 14.95 7.79 -8.06
CA SER A 348 14.44 8.06 -9.41
C SER A 348 13.81 6.81 -10.05
N GLU A 349 14.38 5.65 -9.83
CA GLU A 349 13.88 4.37 -10.35
C GLU A 349 12.56 3.98 -9.67
N ASN A 350 12.44 4.12 -8.36
CA ASN A 350 11.20 3.85 -7.62
C ASN A 350 10.04 4.75 -8.07
N SER A 351 10.28 6.03 -8.34
CA SER A 351 9.26 6.92 -8.87
C SER A 351 8.79 6.54 -10.29
N ASN A 352 9.68 5.98 -11.11
CA ASN A 352 9.36 5.53 -12.47
C ASN A 352 8.67 4.16 -12.48
N THR A 353 8.97 3.27 -11.53
CA THR A 353 8.35 1.93 -11.45
C THR A 353 6.86 2.03 -11.18
N SER A 354 6.42 2.99 -10.38
CA SER A 354 4.99 3.23 -10.14
C SER A 354 4.24 3.65 -11.42
N ILE A 355 4.88 4.45 -12.28
CA ILE A 355 4.34 4.88 -13.58
C ILE A 355 4.44 3.73 -14.60
N PHE A 356 5.52 2.95 -14.56
CA PHE A 356 5.77 1.84 -15.49
C PHE A 356 4.85 0.65 -15.23
N LEU A 357 4.53 0.33 -13.98
CA LEU A 357 3.55 -0.70 -13.63
C LEU A 357 2.15 -0.33 -14.11
N ARG A 358 1.78 0.95 -14.08
CA ARG A 358 0.57 1.45 -14.75
C ARG A 358 0.56 1.13 -16.25
N ASN A 359 1.67 1.33 -16.95
CA ASN A 359 1.77 1.11 -18.39
C ASN A 359 1.81 -0.38 -18.79
N ILE A 360 2.36 -1.28 -17.96
CA ILE A 360 2.42 -2.73 -18.26
C ILE A 360 1.10 -3.43 -17.94
N GLN A 361 0.33 -2.95 -16.99
CA GLN A 361 -0.96 -3.55 -16.64
C GLN A 361 -2.08 -3.21 -17.64
N GLY A 362 -1.76 -2.62 -18.78
CA GLY A 362 -2.71 -2.39 -19.87
C GLY A 362 -3.54 -1.12 -19.73
N TYR A 363 -3.03 -0.14 -19.00
CA TYR A 363 -3.63 1.20 -18.93
C TYR A 363 -3.28 2.00 -20.21
N ASN A 364 -3.92 1.71 -21.31
CA ASN A 364 -4.02 2.56 -22.50
C ASN A 364 -5.48 2.81 -22.83
#